data_75657dbeba6cfa345edf805b749894db
#
_entry.id   75657dbeba6cfa345edf805b749894db
#
_cell.length_a   1.000
_cell.length_b   1.000
_cell.length_c   1.000
_cell.angle_alpha   90.00
_cell.angle_beta   90.00
_cell.angle_gamma   90.00
#
_symmetry.space_group_name_H-M   'P 1'
#
loop_
_entity.id
_entity.type
_entity.pdbx_description
1 polymer ?
#
loop_
_entity_poly.entity_id
_entity_poly.type
_entity_poly.pdbx_seq_one_letter_code
_entity_poly.pdbx_strand_id
1 'polypeptide(L)'
;MRSDNVKKGVERAPHRSLFNALGMTEEELERPLIGVVCSYNEIVPGHMNLDKISEAVKKGVYLAGGVPVEVPAIAVCDGIAMNHTGMKYSLVTRELIADSTECLATAHQFDGLVMIPNCDKNVPGLLMAAARLNIPTIFVSGGPRLAGKNLNGKKTCLSSLFEAVGQYNAGTLDAAHLEEFEEKACPTCGSCSGMYTANSMNCLTEALGMGLRGNGTIPAVYSARIRLAKHAGMKIMELVEKNIKPRDIMTPAAFKNAMTVDMALGCSTNSMLHLPAIAHEAGVELNLEIANEISKYTPNLCHLAPAGSTFMEDLDDAGGVYAVMNELDSLGILDTTGITCTGKTVKENIAGCVNLDPEIIRPVDNPYMKTGGIAVLKGNIAPDSCVVKAAAVAPEMMTHTGPARVFDSEDDAIKAIRAGKIVKGDVVVIRYEGPKGGPGMREMLSPTSEIAGMGLDKDVALITDGRFSGATRGASIGHVSPEAAVGGPIALIEEGDMISIDIPNNKINVAVDDATLEARRAKWQPREPRITTGYLRRYAAQVTSANTGAVLQPNDK
;
A
#
# COMPACT_ATOMS: atom_id res chain seq x y z
N MET A 1 -5.80 32.35 -11.31
CA MET A 1 -5.15 31.42 -10.36
C MET A 1 -6.02 31.28 -9.12
N ARG A 2 -6.05 30.08 -8.51
CA ARG A 2 -6.81 29.85 -7.27
C ARG A 2 -6.24 30.72 -6.13
N SER A 3 -4.92 30.88 -6.07
CA SER A 3 -4.24 31.73 -5.10
C SER A 3 -4.56 33.23 -5.21
N ASP A 4 -5.19 33.67 -6.28
CA ASP A 4 -5.67 35.07 -6.40
C ASP A 4 -6.68 35.41 -5.30
N ASN A 5 -7.40 34.40 -4.77
CA ASN A 5 -8.33 34.56 -3.64
C ASN A 5 -7.65 35.09 -2.35
N VAL A 6 -6.33 34.94 -2.23
CA VAL A 6 -5.55 35.39 -1.08
C VAL A 6 -4.45 36.41 -1.45
N LYS A 7 -4.27 36.70 -2.74
CA LYS A 7 -3.22 37.60 -3.23
C LYS A 7 -3.74 38.90 -3.86
N LYS A 8 -4.87 38.86 -4.60
CA LYS A 8 -5.33 39.97 -5.44
C LYS A 8 -6.51 40.73 -4.84
N GLY A 9 -6.52 42.06 -5.10
CA GLY A 9 -7.57 42.97 -4.65
C GLY A 9 -7.20 43.72 -3.38
N VAL A 10 -7.89 44.84 -3.13
CA VAL A 10 -7.64 45.71 -1.96
C VAL A 10 -7.95 44.98 -0.66
N GLU A 11 -9.03 44.18 -0.66
CA GLU A 11 -9.47 43.38 0.50
C GLU A 11 -8.45 42.34 0.93
N ARG A 12 -7.49 42.01 0.07
CA ARG A 12 -6.39 41.06 0.34
C ARG A 12 -5.10 41.71 0.86
N ALA A 13 -5.10 43.01 1.12
CA ALA A 13 -3.95 43.68 1.74
C ALA A 13 -3.53 43.04 3.07
N PRO A 14 -4.44 42.64 3.99
CA PRO A 14 -4.03 41.93 5.22
C PRO A 14 -3.35 40.57 4.92
N HIS A 15 -3.82 39.83 3.91
CA HIS A 15 -3.21 38.55 3.50
C HIS A 15 -1.81 38.78 2.93
N ARG A 16 -1.62 39.76 2.05
CA ARG A 16 -0.30 40.09 1.51
C ARG A 16 0.69 40.53 2.60
N SER A 17 0.20 41.22 3.63
CA SER A 17 1.04 41.55 4.79
C SER A 17 1.58 40.32 5.50
N LEU A 18 0.80 39.21 5.57
CA LEU A 18 1.25 37.93 6.12
C LEU A 18 2.25 37.23 5.18
N PHE A 19 2.04 37.28 3.86
CA PHE A 19 3.03 36.81 2.90
C PHE A 19 4.34 37.59 2.95
N ASN A 20 4.27 38.91 3.14
CA ASN A 20 5.46 39.75 3.38
C ASN A 20 6.20 39.31 4.67
N ALA A 21 5.48 38.92 5.73
CA ALA A 21 6.09 38.39 6.94
C ALA A 21 6.82 37.04 6.73
N LEU A 22 6.47 36.30 5.68
CA LEU A 22 7.18 35.11 5.23
C LEU A 22 8.40 35.45 4.34
N GLY A 23 8.62 36.71 4.03
CA GLY A 23 9.70 37.19 3.15
C GLY A 23 9.40 37.07 1.66
N MET A 24 8.12 36.85 1.27
CA MET A 24 7.74 36.84 -0.14
C MET A 24 7.78 38.23 -0.75
N THR A 25 8.28 38.31 -2.00
CA THR A 25 8.36 39.56 -2.77
C THR A 25 7.10 39.81 -3.60
N GLU A 26 6.94 41.01 -4.16
CA GLU A 26 5.83 41.34 -5.04
C GLU A 26 5.84 40.45 -6.30
N GLU A 27 7.03 40.17 -6.86
CA GLU A 27 7.19 39.31 -8.04
C GLU A 27 6.78 37.86 -7.75
N GLU A 28 7.01 37.38 -6.54
CA GLU A 28 6.56 36.04 -6.12
C GLU A 28 5.04 36.01 -5.98
N LEU A 29 4.41 37.05 -5.46
CA LEU A 29 2.94 37.11 -5.31
C LEU A 29 2.20 37.17 -6.67
N GLU A 30 2.87 37.54 -7.75
CA GLU A 30 2.27 37.48 -9.10
C GLU A 30 2.33 36.08 -9.74
N ARG A 31 3.05 35.14 -9.16
CA ARG A 31 3.26 33.78 -9.68
C ARG A 31 2.32 32.76 -9.05
N PRO A 32 2.11 31.59 -9.70
CA PRO A 32 1.38 30.48 -9.09
C PRO A 32 2.02 30.01 -7.77
N LEU A 33 1.19 29.80 -6.76
CA LEU A 33 1.58 29.30 -5.44
C LEU A 33 1.45 27.77 -5.39
N ILE A 34 2.57 27.08 -5.27
CA ILE A 34 2.64 25.62 -5.30
C ILE A 34 2.88 25.06 -3.89
N GLY A 35 1.93 24.28 -3.38
CA GLY A 35 2.11 23.56 -2.13
C GLY A 35 3.01 22.33 -2.35
N VAL A 36 4.12 22.27 -1.61
CA VAL A 36 5.02 21.12 -1.57
C VAL A 36 4.70 20.34 -0.29
N VAL A 37 3.84 19.32 -0.39
CA VAL A 37 3.38 18.54 0.75
C VAL A 37 4.40 17.47 1.05
N CYS A 38 5.26 17.72 2.05
CA CYS A 38 6.39 16.87 2.38
C CYS A 38 6.15 16.11 3.68
N SER A 39 6.32 14.80 3.66
CA SER A 39 6.16 13.95 4.83
C SER A 39 7.49 13.63 5.53
N TYR A 40 8.47 14.50 5.40
CA TYR A 40 9.75 14.39 6.11
C TYR A 40 9.55 14.24 7.63
N ASN A 41 10.30 13.34 8.22
CA ASN A 41 10.51 13.22 9.65
C ASN A 41 11.74 12.33 9.93
N GLU A 42 12.23 12.35 11.17
CA GLU A 42 13.47 11.67 11.58
C GLU A 42 13.23 10.27 12.13
N ILE A 43 11.96 9.85 12.38
CA ILE A 43 11.64 8.54 12.98
C ILE A 43 11.32 7.47 11.93
N VAL A 44 10.89 7.85 10.72
CA VAL A 44 10.56 6.91 9.65
C VAL A 44 11.76 6.79 8.70
N PRO A 45 12.46 5.63 8.64
CA PRO A 45 13.64 5.49 7.78
C PRO A 45 13.36 5.75 6.30
N GLY A 46 12.13 5.53 5.85
CA GLY A 46 11.67 5.86 4.50
C GLY A 46 11.51 7.35 4.24
N HIS A 47 11.51 8.19 5.27
CA HIS A 47 11.20 9.62 5.18
C HIS A 47 12.35 10.54 5.55
N MET A 48 13.42 10.01 6.14
CA MET A 48 14.54 10.81 6.66
C MET A 48 15.32 11.60 5.60
N ASN A 49 15.13 11.30 4.32
CA ASN A 49 15.76 12.02 3.19
C ASN A 49 14.78 12.86 2.38
N LEU A 50 13.51 12.96 2.79
CA LEU A 50 12.49 13.69 2.02
C LEU A 50 12.70 15.21 2.04
N ASP A 51 13.44 15.74 3.01
CA ASP A 51 13.93 17.12 3.02
C ASP A 51 14.72 17.45 1.74
N LYS A 52 15.63 16.54 1.32
CA LYS A 52 16.42 16.68 0.09
C LYS A 52 15.57 16.57 -1.18
N ILE A 53 14.57 15.72 -1.15
CA ILE A 53 13.59 15.59 -2.24
C ILE A 53 12.77 16.88 -2.35
N SER A 54 12.28 17.40 -1.23
CA SER A 54 11.53 18.68 -1.17
C SER A 54 12.37 19.84 -1.71
N GLU A 55 13.63 19.96 -1.29
CA GLU A 55 14.54 20.96 -1.82
C GLU A 55 14.73 20.87 -3.35
N ALA A 56 14.83 19.66 -3.87
CA ALA A 56 14.95 19.44 -5.31
C ALA A 56 13.65 19.82 -6.05
N VAL A 57 12.47 19.46 -5.50
CA VAL A 57 11.16 19.87 -6.02
C VAL A 57 11.05 21.40 -6.05
N LYS A 58 11.36 22.09 -4.94
CA LYS A 58 11.30 23.55 -4.86
C LYS A 58 12.16 24.22 -5.93
N LYS A 59 13.37 23.70 -6.16
CA LYS A 59 14.23 24.17 -7.25
C LYS A 59 13.59 23.99 -8.63
N GLY A 60 12.91 22.86 -8.85
CA GLY A 60 12.17 22.61 -10.09
C GLY A 60 11.01 23.57 -10.30
N VAL A 61 10.24 23.87 -9.25
CA VAL A 61 9.13 24.84 -9.29
C VAL A 61 9.64 26.25 -9.62
N TYR A 62 10.70 26.70 -8.95
CA TYR A 62 11.31 28.02 -9.24
C TYR A 62 11.83 28.12 -10.68
N LEU A 63 12.51 27.07 -11.17
CA LEU A 63 12.99 27.02 -12.56
C LEU A 63 11.86 27.17 -13.59
N ALA A 64 10.67 26.68 -13.26
CA ALA A 64 9.49 26.75 -14.12
C ALA A 64 8.59 27.97 -13.84
N GLY A 65 9.02 28.91 -12.96
CA GLY A 65 8.35 30.18 -12.73
C GLY A 65 7.24 30.17 -11.70
N GLY A 66 7.14 29.14 -10.86
CA GLY A 66 6.22 29.06 -9.71
C GLY A 66 6.89 29.46 -8.39
N VAL A 67 6.08 29.57 -7.34
CA VAL A 67 6.55 29.82 -5.96
C VAL A 67 6.18 28.62 -5.09
N PRO A 68 7.16 27.82 -4.66
CA PRO A 68 6.91 26.64 -3.82
C PRO A 68 6.82 27.03 -2.35
N VAL A 69 5.84 26.47 -1.65
CA VAL A 69 5.70 26.59 -0.20
C VAL A 69 5.61 25.18 0.37
N GLU A 70 6.58 24.81 1.20
CA GLU A 70 6.61 23.52 1.85
C GLU A 70 5.64 23.47 3.03
N VAL A 71 4.86 22.38 3.10
CA VAL A 71 3.89 22.11 4.16
C VAL A 71 3.98 20.65 4.58
N PRO A 72 3.72 20.33 5.86
CA PRO A 72 3.93 18.97 6.37
C PRO A 72 2.79 18.02 6.04
N ALA A 73 3.14 16.74 5.89
CA ALA A 73 2.24 15.62 6.10
C ALA A 73 2.86 14.66 7.12
N ILE A 74 2.03 13.95 7.89
CA ILE A 74 2.51 12.97 8.86
C ILE A 74 2.80 11.62 8.18
N ALA A 75 3.59 10.79 8.87
CA ALA A 75 3.78 9.39 8.51
C ALA A 75 4.05 8.54 9.74
N VAL A 76 3.69 7.26 9.66
CA VAL A 76 4.03 6.22 10.63
C VAL A 76 4.88 5.17 9.92
N CYS A 77 5.92 4.67 10.60
CA CYS A 77 6.70 3.53 10.10
C CYS A 77 6.01 2.23 10.54
N ASP A 78 5.44 1.50 9.59
CA ASP A 78 4.77 0.23 9.88
C ASP A 78 5.74 -0.79 10.51
N GLY A 79 7.00 -0.83 10.06
CA GLY A 79 8.01 -1.72 10.63
C GLY A 79 8.30 -1.46 12.11
N ILE A 80 8.39 -0.18 12.52
CA ILE A 80 8.60 0.19 13.93
C ILE A 80 7.31 -0.01 14.75
N ALA A 81 6.14 0.19 14.14
CA ALA A 81 4.85 0.03 14.80
C ALA A 81 4.41 -1.44 14.94
N MET A 82 5.07 -2.38 14.25
CA MET A 82 4.66 -3.79 14.19
C MET A 82 4.80 -4.50 15.54
N ASN A 83 3.91 -5.47 15.79
CA ASN A 83 3.89 -6.35 16.99
C ASN A 83 3.61 -5.65 18.33
N HIS A 84 3.09 -4.42 18.30
CA HIS A 84 2.60 -3.73 19.49
C HIS A 84 1.42 -2.83 19.18
N THR A 85 0.86 -2.16 20.19
CA THR A 85 -0.32 -1.30 20.06
C THR A 85 -0.19 -0.20 18.98
N GLY A 86 1.03 0.25 18.69
CA GLY A 86 1.32 1.23 17.65
C GLY A 86 0.81 0.84 16.27
N MET A 87 0.75 -0.46 15.95
CA MET A 87 0.28 -0.92 14.64
C MET A 87 -1.18 -0.59 14.37
N LYS A 88 -2.01 -0.42 15.39
CA LYS A 88 -3.40 0.06 15.28
C LYS A 88 -3.51 1.49 14.77
N TYR A 89 -2.43 2.27 14.92
CA TYR A 89 -2.35 3.66 14.47
C TYR A 89 -1.78 3.81 13.05
N SER A 90 -1.36 2.74 12.40
CA SER A 90 -0.83 2.80 11.02
C SER A 90 -1.94 3.14 10.01
N LEU A 91 -2.90 2.25 9.77
CA LEU A 91 -3.93 2.45 8.73
C LEU A 91 -4.74 3.73 8.96
N VAL A 92 -5.07 4.04 10.19
CA VAL A 92 -5.90 5.20 10.52
C VAL A 92 -5.23 6.53 10.14
N THR A 93 -3.90 6.57 10.02
CA THR A 93 -3.18 7.75 9.54
C THR A 93 -3.45 8.05 8.08
N ARG A 94 -3.85 7.07 7.25
CA ARG A 94 -4.24 7.30 5.86
C ARG A 94 -5.35 8.35 5.78
N GLU A 95 -6.38 8.23 6.61
CA GLU A 95 -7.50 9.18 6.68
C GLU A 95 -7.04 10.54 7.23
N LEU A 96 -6.26 10.54 8.33
CA LEU A 96 -5.71 11.79 8.89
C LEU A 96 -4.83 12.56 7.90
N ILE A 97 -4.03 11.86 7.11
CA ILE A 97 -3.20 12.46 6.08
C ILE A 97 -4.07 13.10 5.00
N ALA A 98 -5.12 12.40 4.55
CA ALA A 98 -6.06 12.93 3.58
C ALA A 98 -6.77 14.17 4.11
N ASP A 99 -7.34 14.11 5.31
CA ASP A 99 -8.11 15.17 5.93
C ASP A 99 -7.25 16.40 6.23
N SER A 100 -6.07 16.21 6.84
CA SER A 100 -5.19 17.33 7.18
C SER A 100 -4.64 18.03 5.94
N THR A 101 -4.31 17.28 4.89
CA THR A 101 -3.82 17.84 3.62
C THR A 101 -4.92 18.62 2.90
N GLU A 102 -6.15 18.09 2.89
CA GLU A 102 -7.31 18.80 2.35
C GLU A 102 -7.56 20.12 3.08
N CYS A 103 -7.61 20.09 4.41
CA CYS A 103 -7.82 21.28 5.23
C CYS A 103 -6.75 22.35 4.95
N LEU A 104 -5.48 21.95 4.95
CA LEU A 104 -4.37 22.85 4.76
C LEU A 104 -4.36 23.45 3.35
N ALA A 105 -4.47 22.62 2.31
CA ALA A 105 -4.41 23.07 0.92
C ALA A 105 -5.61 23.94 0.54
N THR A 106 -6.79 23.63 1.10
CA THR A 106 -8.00 24.43 0.87
C THR A 106 -7.92 25.79 1.56
N ALA A 107 -7.46 25.83 2.82
CA ALA A 107 -7.33 27.07 3.56
C ALA A 107 -6.33 28.05 2.92
N HIS A 108 -5.22 27.57 2.37
CA HIS A 108 -4.15 28.39 1.81
C HIS A 108 -4.23 28.61 0.29
N GLN A 109 -5.23 28.02 -0.38
CA GLN A 109 -5.58 28.29 -1.78
C GLN A 109 -4.45 28.05 -2.79
N PHE A 110 -3.67 26.97 -2.64
CA PHE A 110 -2.62 26.61 -3.59
C PHE A 110 -3.17 26.39 -5.01
N ASP A 111 -2.40 26.79 -6.02
CA ASP A 111 -2.73 26.59 -7.44
C ASP A 111 -2.42 25.18 -7.93
N GLY A 112 -1.44 24.53 -7.32
CA GLY A 112 -1.06 23.14 -7.58
C GLY A 112 -0.31 22.55 -6.39
N LEU A 113 -0.16 21.23 -6.39
CA LEU A 113 0.49 20.47 -5.31
C LEU A 113 1.54 19.52 -5.86
N VAL A 114 2.70 19.46 -5.19
CA VAL A 114 3.63 18.34 -5.33
C VAL A 114 3.59 17.54 -4.04
N MET A 115 3.15 16.29 -4.14
CA MET A 115 3.03 15.37 -3.00
C MET A 115 4.31 14.54 -2.88
N ILE A 116 4.92 14.55 -1.68
CA ILE A 116 6.18 13.84 -1.40
C ILE A 116 5.96 12.78 -0.31
N PRO A 117 5.33 11.64 -0.66
CA PRO A 117 5.18 10.49 0.24
C PRO A 117 6.35 9.52 0.14
N ASN A 118 6.36 8.47 0.97
CA ASN A 118 7.16 7.28 0.70
C ASN A 118 6.66 5.99 1.39
N CYS A 119 5.97 6.06 2.53
CA CYS A 119 5.57 4.89 3.30
C CYS A 119 4.12 4.43 3.05
N ASP A 120 3.79 3.29 3.62
CA ASP A 120 2.64 2.43 3.39
C ASP A 120 1.28 3.13 3.37
N LYS A 121 1.03 4.02 4.33
CA LYS A 121 -0.27 4.70 4.48
C LYS A 121 -0.23 6.16 4.03
N ASN A 122 0.99 6.69 3.93
CA ASN A 122 1.24 8.05 3.49
C ASN A 122 1.00 8.21 1.98
N VAL A 123 1.45 7.24 1.15
CA VAL A 123 1.19 7.26 -0.29
C VAL A 123 -0.32 7.25 -0.60
N PRO A 124 -1.11 6.27 -0.13
CA PRO A 124 -2.54 6.26 -0.42
C PRO A 124 -3.28 7.44 0.23
N GLY A 125 -2.89 7.89 1.42
CA GLY A 125 -3.51 9.04 2.08
C GLY A 125 -3.36 10.32 1.27
N LEU A 126 -2.19 10.58 0.70
CA LEU A 126 -1.97 11.73 -0.17
C LEU A 126 -2.66 11.57 -1.54
N LEU A 127 -2.77 10.34 -2.08
CA LEU A 127 -3.57 10.08 -3.30
C LEU A 127 -5.06 10.36 -3.06
N MET A 128 -5.60 9.97 -1.90
CA MET A 128 -6.96 10.31 -1.48
C MET A 128 -7.13 11.83 -1.38
N ALA A 129 -6.20 12.54 -0.74
CA ALA A 129 -6.23 14.00 -0.66
C ALA A 129 -6.22 14.67 -2.04
N ALA A 130 -5.35 14.19 -2.95
CA ALA A 130 -5.26 14.72 -4.31
C ALA A 130 -6.57 14.51 -5.08
N ALA A 131 -7.18 13.33 -5.00
CA ALA A 131 -8.46 13.02 -5.62
C ALA A 131 -9.60 13.90 -5.08
N ARG A 132 -9.65 14.11 -3.76
CA ARG A 132 -10.65 14.90 -3.06
C ARG A 132 -10.53 16.39 -3.39
N LEU A 133 -9.32 16.95 -3.31
CA LEU A 133 -9.01 18.35 -3.62
C LEU A 133 -9.22 18.70 -5.09
N ASN A 134 -8.90 17.80 -5.97
CA ASN A 134 -9.02 17.93 -7.43
C ASN A 134 -8.42 19.23 -8.00
N ILE A 135 -7.24 19.60 -7.54
CA ILE A 135 -6.40 20.67 -8.10
C ILE A 135 -5.16 20.06 -8.75
N PRO A 136 -4.50 20.70 -9.72
CA PRO A 136 -3.32 20.14 -10.38
C PRO A 136 -2.33 19.56 -9.37
N THR A 137 -1.98 18.29 -9.51
CA THR A 137 -1.17 17.57 -8.52
C THR A 137 -0.27 16.56 -9.22
N ILE A 138 0.96 16.43 -8.73
CA ILE A 138 1.93 15.41 -9.15
C ILE A 138 2.59 14.78 -7.91
N PHE A 139 2.99 13.51 -8.05
CA PHE A 139 3.67 12.76 -7.00
C PHE A 139 5.15 12.55 -7.32
N VAL A 140 5.97 12.64 -6.29
CA VAL A 140 7.35 12.17 -6.32
C VAL A 140 7.70 11.53 -4.98
N SER A 141 7.87 10.22 -4.98
CA SER A 141 8.18 9.44 -3.78
C SER A 141 9.65 9.57 -3.38
N GLY A 142 9.96 9.23 -2.13
CA GLY A 142 11.34 9.20 -1.65
C GLY A 142 12.20 8.07 -2.24
N GLY A 143 11.58 7.04 -2.81
CA GLY A 143 12.22 5.86 -3.40
C GLY A 143 12.50 4.73 -2.41
N PRO A 144 12.71 3.49 -2.92
CA PRO A 144 13.07 2.34 -2.12
C PRO A 144 14.50 2.42 -1.58
N ARG A 145 14.74 1.76 -0.43
CA ARG A 145 16.11 1.50 0.05
C ARG A 145 16.74 0.38 -0.77
N LEU A 146 18.07 0.31 -0.76
CA LEU A 146 18.80 -0.83 -1.30
C LEU A 146 18.59 -2.06 -0.41
N ALA A 147 18.66 -3.25 -1.00
CA ALA A 147 18.69 -4.50 -0.25
C ALA A 147 19.93 -4.58 0.64
N GLY A 148 19.78 -5.18 1.81
CA GLY A 148 20.90 -5.54 2.67
C GLY A 148 21.66 -6.76 2.13
N LYS A 149 22.73 -7.12 2.82
CA LYS A 149 23.49 -8.34 2.53
C LYS A 149 23.77 -9.10 3.82
N ASN A 150 23.58 -10.42 3.81
CA ASN A 150 23.99 -11.28 4.90
C ASN A 150 25.49 -11.66 4.77
N LEU A 151 26.02 -12.41 5.74
CA LEU A 151 27.41 -12.92 5.78
C LEU A 151 27.85 -13.60 4.46
N ASN A 152 26.94 -14.30 3.80
CA ASN A 152 27.23 -15.03 2.56
C ASN A 152 27.06 -14.14 1.30
N GLY A 153 26.90 -12.82 1.47
CA GLY A 153 26.69 -11.87 0.37
C GLY A 153 25.30 -11.95 -0.29
N LYS A 154 24.39 -12.80 0.20
CA LYS A 154 23.02 -12.90 -0.29
C LYS A 154 22.24 -11.65 0.09
N LYS A 155 21.45 -11.10 -0.85
CA LYS A 155 20.57 -9.96 -0.58
C LYS A 155 19.55 -10.31 0.52
N THR A 156 19.31 -9.35 1.41
CA THR A 156 18.36 -9.45 2.54
C THR A 156 17.53 -8.19 2.67
N CYS A 157 16.53 -8.25 3.53
CA CYS A 157 15.62 -7.14 3.80
C CYS A 157 15.02 -7.28 5.21
N LEU A 158 14.16 -6.34 5.59
CA LEU A 158 13.50 -6.36 6.90
C LEU A 158 12.69 -7.65 7.14
N SER A 159 12.00 -8.20 6.12
CA SER A 159 11.27 -9.46 6.30
C SER A 159 12.18 -10.65 6.58
N SER A 160 13.38 -10.68 6.00
CA SER A 160 14.39 -11.70 6.31
C SER A 160 14.81 -11.64 7.78
N LEU A 161 14.85 -10.43 8.37
CA LEU A 161 15.15 -10.27 9.80
C LEU A 161 14.01 -10.78 10.69
N PHE A 162 12.74 -10.55 10.32
CA PHE A 162 11.61 -11.16 11.05
C PHE A 162 11.64 -12.69 10.99
N GLU A 163 11.99 -13.28 9.85
CA GLU A 163 12.21 -14.73 9.73
C GLU A 163 13.40 -15.21 10.58
N ALA A 164 14.49 -14.42 10.61
CA ALA A 164 15.67 -14.72 11.44
C ALA A 164 15.34 -14.74 12.95
N VAL A 165 14.44 -13.85 13.40
CA VAL A 165 13.92 -13.91 14.79
C VAL A 165 13.17 -15.23 15.04
N GLY A 166 12.37 -15.69 14.08
CA GLY A 166 11.70 -17.00 14.16
C GLY A 166 12.71 -18.16 14.27
N GLN A 167 13.78 -18.13 13.45
CA GLN A 167 14.86 -19.12 13.46
C GLN A 167 15.63 -19.09 14.79
N TYR A 168 15.90 -17.91 15.34
CA TYR A 168 16.53 -17.75 16.65
C TYR A 168 15.68 -18.36 17.77
N ASN A 169 14.37 -18.07 17.76
CA ASN A 169 13.43 -18.65 18.73
C ASN A 169 13.33 -20.18 18.61
N ALA A 170 13.47 -20.71 17.40
CA ALA A 170 13.51 -22.16 17.15
C ALA A 170 14.88 -22.81 17.45
N GLY A 171 15.89 -22.03 17.82
CA GLY A 171 17.24 -22.51 18.14
C GLY A 171 18.08 -22.92 16.91
N THR A 172 17.70 -22.50 15.72
CA THR A 172 18.38 -22.79 14.44
C THR A 172 19.31 -21.66 13.97
N LEU A 173 19.26 -20.49 14.62
CA LEU A 173 20.15 -19.35 14.42
C LEU A 173 20.73 -18.91 15.75
N ASP A 174 22.01 -18.56 15.81
CA ASP A 174 22.65 -18.03 17.03
C ASP A 174 22.52 -16.49 17.11
N ALA A 175 22.90 -15.95 18.29
CA ALA A 175 22.78 -14.52 18.57
C ALA A 175 23.72 -13.66 17.71
N ALA A 176 24.93 -14.14 17.39
CA ALA A 176 25.90 -13.37 16.60
C ALA A 176 25.43 -13.19 15.14
N HIS A 177 24.83 -14.23 14.55
CA HIS A 177 24.24 -14.14 13.22
C HIS A 177 23.00 -13.25 13.21
N LEU A 178 22.17 -13.28 14.27
CA LEU A 178 21.00 -12.39 14.37
C LEU A 178 21.44 -10.93 14.46
N GLU A 179 22.46 -10.60 15.26
CA GLU A 179 23.03 -9.25 15.39
C GLU A 179 23.57 -8.75 14.05
N GLU A 180 24.25 -9.59 13.28
CA GLU A 180 24.71 -9.22 11.95
C GLU A 180 23.56 -8.93 10.98
N PHE A 181 22.48 -9.70 11.04
CA PHE A 181 21.27 -9.40 10.26
C PHE A 181 20.68 -8.04 10.64
N GLU A 182 20.63 -7.74 11.96
CA GLU A 182 20.11 -6.46 12.46
C GLU A 182 20.89 -5.26 11.89
N GLU A 183 22.21 -5.34 11.86
CA GLU A 183 23.05 -4.27 11.33
C GLU A 183 22.93 -4.08 9.81
N LYS A 184 22.73 -5.18 9.04
CA LYS A 184 22.91 -5.18 7.59
C LYS A 184 21.63 -5.26 6.77
N ALA A 185 20.49 -5.61 7.36
CA ALA A 185 19.23 -5.81 6.64
C ALA A 185 18.66 -4.52 6.02
N CYS A 186 18.94 -3.36 6.62
CA CYS A 186 18.42 -2.05 6.19
C CYS A 186 19.56 -1.04 6.00
N PRO A 187 20.36 -1.13 4.93
CA PRO A 187 21.63 -0.40 4.80
C PRO A 187 21.49 1.08 4.44
N THR A 188 20.32 1.52 3.93
CA THR A 188 20.11 2.89 3.45
C THR A 188 18.75 3.46 3.89
N CYS A 189 18.57 4.78 3.73
CA CYS A 189 17.25 5.39 3.77
C CYS A 189 16.38 4.90 2.60
N GLY A 190 15.10 5.18 2.65
CA GLY A 190 14.11 4.77 1.64
C GLY A 190 13.02 3.88 2.22
N SER A 191 11.97 3.65 1.44
CA SER A 191 10.93 2.66 1.73
C SER A 191 11.53 1.24 1.76
N CYS A 192 10.72 0.20 1.95
CA CYS A 192 11.23 -1.17 1.94
C CYS A 192 11.95 -1.51 0.62
N SER A 193 12.88 -2.50 0.64
CA SER A 193 13.60 -2.92 -0.56
C SER A 193 12.84 -3.94 -1.42
N GLY A 194 11.81 -4.62 -0.88
CA GLY A 194 10.97 -5.58 -1.61
C GLY A 194 9.65 -4.98 -2.07
N MET A 195 8.82 -5.77 -2.78
CA MET A 195 7.47 -5.41 -3.24
C MET A 195 6.46 -5.56 -2.09
N TYR A 196 6.65 -4.72 -1.07
CA TYR A 196 5.77 -4.56 0.08
C TYR A 196 4.81 -3.39 -0.15
N THR A 197 3.99 -3.02 0.83
CA THR A 197 2.91 -2.06 0.64
C THR A 197 3.39 -0.69 0.14
N ALA A 198 4.46 -0.13 0.72
CA ALA A 198 5.00 1.16 0.29
C ALA A 198 5.38 1.18 -1.19
N ASN A 199 6.18 0.19 -1.62
CA ASN A 199 6.62 0.10 -3.01
C ASN A 199 5.49 -0.28 -3.96
N SER A 200 4.56 -1.14 -3.54
CA SER A 200 3.34 -1.41 -4.29
C SER A 200 2.60 -0.12 -4.60
N MET A 201 2.31 0.70 -3.59
CA MET A 201 1.58 1.95 -3.80
C MET A 201 2.39 3.00 -4.58
N ASN A 202 3.72 3.05 -4.42
CA ASN A 202 4.58 3.92 -5.21
C ASN A 202 4.63 3.52 -6.70
N CYS A 203 4.65 2.22 -7.02
CA CYS A 203 4.55 1.70 -8.39
C CYS A 203 3.15 1.94 -8.97
N LEU A 204 2.09 1.71 -8.17
CA LEU A 204 0.72 1.94 -8.60
C LEU A 204 0.39 3.44 -8.79
N THR A 205 1.08 4.34 -8.08
CA THR A 205 1.01 5.79 -8.35
C THR A 205 1.49 6.12 -9.77
N GLU A 206 2.52 5.42 -10.23
CA GLU A 206 3.06 5.53 -11.59
C GLU A 206 2.08 4.94 -12.62
N ALA A 207 1.57 3.73 -12.36
CA ALA A 207 0.60 3.05 -13.22
C ALA A 207 -0.74 3.80 -13.33
N LEU A 208 -1.18 4.45 -12.23
CA LEU A 208 -2.37 5.30 -12.19
C LEU A 208 -2.19 6.61 -12.99
N GLY A 209 -0.96 6.95 -13.36
CA GLY A 209 -0.62 8.16 -14.10
C GLY A 209 -0.33 9.39 -13.24
N MET A 210 -0.21 9.27 -11.92
CA MET A 210 0.01 10.38 -10.99
C MET A 210 1.49 10.64 -10.67
N GLY A 211 2.40 9.74 -11.04
CA GLY A 211 3.84 9.84 -10.87
C GLY A 211 4.60 9.75 -12.20
N LEU A 212 5.79 10.34 -12.24
CA LEU A 212 6.70 10.22 -13.38
C LEU A 212 7.37 8.84 -13.40
N ARG A 213 7.87 8.42 -14.58
CA ARG A 213 8.64 7.18 -14.73
C ARG A 213 9.77 7.07 -13.70
N GLY A 214 9.83 5.95 -13.01
CA GLY A 214 10.81 5.68 -11.95
C GLY A 214 10.38 6.19 -10.57
N ASN A 215 9.16 6.71 -10.44
CA ASN A 215 8.62 7.14 -9.14
C ASN A 215 8.66 6.00 -8.11
N GLY A 216 8.25 4.80 -8.51
CA GLY A 216 8.19 3.63 -7.63
C GLY A 216 9.53 2.88 -7.48
N THR A 217 10.46 3.03 -8.41
CA THR A 217 11.59 2.08 -8.54
C THR A 217 12.96 2.69 -8.32
N ILE A 218 13.24 3.94 -8.74
CA ILE A 218 14.55 4.55 -8.55
C ILE A 218 14.93 4.56 -7.06
N PRO A 219 16.05 3.95 -6.65
CA PRO A 219 16.48 3.92 -5.26
C PRO A 219 16.64 5.32 -4.64
N ALA A 220 16.31 5.43 -3.34
CA ALA A 220 16.32 6.69 -2.60
C ALA A 220 17.68 7.40 -2.61
N VAL A 221 18.77 6.65 -2.65
CA VAL A 221 20.14 7.15 -2.56
C VAL A 221 20.75 7.51 -3.92
N TYR A 222 20.04 7.25 -5.02
CA TYR A 222 20.56 7.53 -6.37
C TYR A 222 20.34 8.99 -6.77
N SER A 223 21.33 9.58 -7.44
CA SER A 223 21.23 10.94 -8.00
C SER A 223 20.06 11.11 -8.99
N ALA A 224 19.63 10.01 -9.63
CA ALA A 224 18.46 9.97 -10.50
C ALA A 224 17.18 10.36 -9.74
N ARG A 225 17.05 10.00 -8.45
CA ARG A 225 15.92 10.38 -7.58
C ARG A 225 15.84 11.92 -7.42
N ILE A 226 16.97 12.58 -7.24
CA ILE A 226 17.02 14.04 -7.14
C ILE A 226 16.65 14.70 -8.48
N ARG A 227 17.08 14.13 -9.62
CA ARG A 227 16.68 14.63 -10.94
C ARG A 227 15.17 14.47 -11.16
N LEU A 228 14.61 13.32 -10.78
CA LEU A 228 13.18 13.07 -10.87
C LEU A 228 12.37 14.10 -10.05
N ALA A 229 12.83 14.41 -8.84
CA ALA A 229 12.20 15.41 -7.97
C ALA A 229 12.19 16.80 -8.62
N LYS A 230 13.30 17.23 -9.24
CA LYS A 230 13.34 18.49 -9.99
C LYS A 230 12.38 18.50 -11.18
N HIS A 231 12.33 17.38 -11.93
CA HIS A 231 11.38 17.23 -13.06
C HIS A 231 9.93 17.30 -12.58
N ALA A 232 9.59 16.69 -11.45
CA ALA A 232 8.24 16.80 -10.87
C ALA A 232 7.91 18.26 -10.51
N GLY A 233 8.87 18.99 -9.93
CA GLY A 233 8.72 20.43 -9.64
C GLY A 233 8.54 21.30 -10.89
N MET A 234 9.19 20.97 -11.99
CA MET A 234 8.93 21.65 -13.26
C MET A 234 7.57 21.26 -13.85
N LYS A 235 7.23 19.99 -13.79
CA LYS A 235 6.03 19.42 -14.42
C LYS A 235 4.73 19.93 -13.78
N ILE A 236 4.71 20.19 -12.47
CA ILE A 236 3.50 20.75 -11.83
C ILE A 236 3.09 22.08 -12.45
N MET A 237 4.03 22.89 -12.90
CA MET A 237 3.72 24.18 -13.54
C MET A 237 2.99 23.99 -14.87
N GLU A 238 3.37 22.99 -15.66
CA GLU A 238 2.63 22.64 -16.88
C GLU A 238 1.22 22.13 -16.58
N LEU A 239 1.04 21.34 -15.50
CA LEU A 239 -0.27 20.87 -15.08
C LEU A 239 -1.18 22.02 -14.64
N VAL A 240 -0.63 23.00 -13.92
CA VAL A 240 -1.36 24.23 -13.53
C VAL A 240 -1.76 25.03 -14.76
N GLU A 241 -0.84 25.26 -15.70
CA GLU A 241 -1.11 25.98 -16.95
C GLU A 241 -2.21 25.30 -17.78
N LYS A 242 -2.12 23.99 -17.95
CA LYS A 242 -3.08 23.17 -18.73
C LYS A 242 -4.34 22.82 -17.94
N ASN A 243 -4.41 23.15 -16.65
CA ASN A 243 -5.48 22.82 -15.72
C ASN A 243 -5.79 21.30 -15.68
N ILE A 244 -4.76 20.44 -15.77
CA ILE A 244 -4.90 18.98 -15.66
C ILE A 244 -4.96 18.61 -14.18
N LYS A 245 -6.05 17.97 -13.77
CA LYS A 245 -6.37 17.67 -12.36
C LYS A 245 -6.37 16.17 -12.08
N PRO A 246 -6.27 15.74 -10.83
CA PRO A 246 -6.28 14.33 -10.46
C PRO A 246 -7.46 13.53 -11.03
N ARG A 247 -8.68 14.06 -11.02
CA ARG A 247 -9.85 13.33 -11.55
C ARG A 247 -9.89 13.24 -13.09
N ASP A 248 -9.09 14.04 -13.80
CA ASP A 248 -8.89 13.88 -15.25
C ASP A 248 -7.99 12.67 -15.54
N ILE A 249 -7.14 12.29 -14.57
CA ILE A 249 -6.18 11.19 -14.65
C ILE A 249 -6.75 9.93 -13.99
N MET A 250 -7.28 10.04 -12.77
CA MET A 250 -7.83 8.95 -11.96
C MET A 250 -9.21 8.49 -12.46
N THR A 251 -9.28 8.06 -13.71
CA THR A 251 -10.49 7.55 -14.37
C THR A 251 -10.73 6.07 -14.04
N PRO A 252 -11.91 5.51 -14.28
CA PRO A 252 -12.15 4.06 -14.16
C PRO A 252 -11.14 3.22 -14.95
N ALA A 253 -10.74 3.69 -16.14
CA ALA A 253 -9.70 3.03 -16.96
C ALA A 253 -8.33 3.06 -16.29
N ALA A 254 -7.93 4.19 -15.69
CA ALA A 254 -6.67 4.32 -14.97
C ALA A 254 -6.60 3.38 -13.74
N PHE A 255 -7.71 3.22 -13.00
CA PHE A 255 -7.77 2.25 -11.90
C PHE A 255 -7.68 0.80 -12.40
N LYS A 256 -8.29 0.46 -13.54
CA LYS A 256 -8.12 -0.86 -14.17
C LYS A 256 -6.68 -1.10 -14.59
N ASN A 257 -6.02 -0.11 -15.20
CA ASN A 257 -4.59 -0.18 -15.53
C ASN A 257 -3.75 -0.40 -14.27
N ALA A 258 -4.00 0.35 -13.20
CA ALA A 258 -3.29 0.18 -11.94
C ALA A 258 -3.48 -1.24 -11.37
N MET A 259 -4.70 -1.80 -11.39
CA MET A 259 -4.95 -3.18 -10.97
C MET A 259 -4.27 -4.21 -11.90
N THR A 260 -4.21 -3.96 -13.21
CA THR A 260 -3.50 -4.82 -14.15
C THR A 260 -2.00 -4.85 -13.84
N VAL A 261 -1.40 -3.69 -13.58
CA VAL A 261 0.00 -3.61 -13.16
C VAL A 261 0.23 -4.24 -11.79
N ASP A 262 -0.71 -4.08 -10.85
CA ASP A 262 -0.70 -4.74 -9.53
C ASP A 262 -0.61 -6.27 -9.65
N MET A 263 -1.44 -6.85 -10.52
CA MET A 263 -1.43 -8.28 -10.83
C MET A 263 -0.12 -8.74 -11.46
N ALA A 264 0.43 -7.97 -12.39
CA ALA A 264 1.67 -8.31 -13.09
C ALA A 264 2.91 -8.23 -12.18
N LEU A 265 2.97 -7.23 -11.30
CA LEU A 265 4.05 -7.06 -10.33
C LEU A 265 3.95 -8.02 -9.14
N GLY A 266 2.76 -8.57 -8.84
CA GLY A 266 2.50 -9.33 -7.61
C GLY A 266 2.68 -8.46 -6.38
N CYS A 267 1.97 -7.34 -6.33
CA CYS A 267 2.05 -6.36 -5.24
C CYS A 267 1.54 -6.89 -3.88
N SER A 268 1.52 -6.03 -2.88
CA SER A 268 0.94 -6.33 -1.56
C SER A 268 -0.58 -6.40 -1.63
N THR A 269 -1.20 -7.33 -0.90
CA THR A 269 -2.66 -7.40 -0.73
C THR A 269 -3.28 -6.09 -0.20
N ASN A 270 -2.48 -5.23 0.43
CA ASN A 270 -2.91 -3.91 0.87
C ASN A 270 -3.34 -2.99 -0.28
N SER A 271 -2.89 -3.23 -1.52
CA SER A 271 -3.39 -2.52 -2.70
C SER A 271 -4.89 -2.71 -2.89
N MET A 272 -5.42 -3.90 -2.57
CA MET A 272 -6.85 -4.20 -2.61
C MET A 272 -7.68 -3.47 -1.52
N LEU A 273 -7.01 -2.83 -0.57
CA LEU A 273 -7.62 -1.92 0.40
C LEU A 273 -7.47 -0.46 -0.04
N HIS A 274 -6.29 -0.11 -0.57
CA HIS A 274 -5.95 1.28 -0.85
C HIS A 274 -6.50 1.78 -2.19
N LEU A 275 -6.49 0.98 -3.25
CA LEU A 275 -7.08 1.36 -4.54
C LEU A 275 -8.58 1.67 -4.43
N PRO A 276 -9.42 0.84 -3.76
CA PRO A 276 -10.81 1.20 -3.51
C PRO A 276 -10.99 2.50 -2.71
N ALA A 277 -10.14 2.75 -1.70
CA ALA A 277 -10.20 3.99 -0.93
C ALA A 277 -9.86 5.23 -1.77
N ILE A 278 -8.86 5.14 -2.64
CA ILE A 278 -8.49 6.23 -3.55
C ILE A 278 -9.58 6.44 -4.60
N ALA A 279 -10.14 5.36 -5.14
CA ALA A 279 -11.24 5.41 -6.11
C ALA A 279 -12.49 6.07 -5.50
N HIS A 280 -12.82 5.74 -4.24
CA HIS A 280 -13.89 6.38 -3.50
C HIS A 280 -13.74 7.91 -3.48
N GLU A 281 -12.56 8.42 -3.16
CA GLU A 281 -12.29 9.87 -3.15
C GLU A 281 -12.26 10.49 -4.55
N ALA A 282 -11.93 9.72 -5.56
CA ALA A 282 -12.01 10.14 -6.96
C ALA A 282 -13.45 10.15 -7.53
N GLY A 283 -14.41 9.58 -6.79
CA GLY A 283 -15.78 9.37 -7.26
C GLY A 283 -15.91 8.24 -8.28
N VAL A 284 -15.00 7.28 -8.25
CA VAL A 284 -14.97 6.09 -9.11
C VAL A 284 -15.44 4.88 -8.31
N GLU A 285 -16.46 4.19 -8.81
CA GLU A 285 -16.88 2.91 -8.23
C GLU A 285 -15.88 1.81 -8.63
N LEU A 286 -15.27 1.19 -7.63
CA LEU A 286 -14.29 0.13 -7.80
C LEU A 286 -14.64 -1.07 -6.93
N ASN A 287 -15.29 -2.07 -7.51
CA ASN A 287 -15.58 -3.33 -6.86
C ASN A 287 -14.38 -4.28 -6.96
N LEU A 288 -14.00 -4.94 -5.85
CA LEU A 288 -12.90 -5.90 -5.83
C LEU A 288 -13.11 -7.14 -6.71
N GLU A 289 -14.35 -7.46 -7.12
CA GLU A 289 -14.60 -8.55 -8.06
C GLU A 289 -13.91 -8.36 -9.40
N ILE A 290 -13.71 -7.10 -9.82
CA ILE A 290 -12.99 -6.76 -11.04
C ILE A 290 -11.53 -7.24 -11.00
N ALA A 291 -10.93 -7.36 -9.79
CA ALA A 291 -9.57 -7.86 -9.62
C ALA A 291 -9.43 -9.29 -10.14
N ASN A 292 -10.40 -10.16 -9.86
CA ASN A 292 -10.39 -11.53 -10.38
C ASN A 292 -10.61 -11.58 -11.90
N GLU A 293 -11.44 -10.70 -12.44
CA GLU A 293 -11.61 -10.61 -13.90
C GLU A 293 -10.32 -10.17 -14.57
N ILE A 294 -9.66 -9.15 -14.05
CA ILE A 294 -8.36 -8.66 -14.53
C ILE A 294 -7.29 -9.76 -14.38
N SER A 295 -7.26 -10.45 -13.25
CA SER A 295 -6.30 -11.52 -12.97
C SER A 295 -6.32 -12.65 -14.01
N LYS A 296 -7.50 -12.98 -14.57
CA LYS A 296 -7.64 -14.08 -15.54
C LYS A 296 -6.80 -13.91 -16.81
N TYR A 297 -6.60 -12.66 -17.26
CA TYR A 297 -5.87 -12.35 -18.49
C TYR A 297 -4.57 -11.57 -18.26
N THR A 298 -4.24 -11.28 -17.01
CA THR A 298 -3.00 -10.58 -16.67
C THR A 298 -1.96 -11.57 -16.16
N PRO A 299 -0.86 -11.81 -16.89
CA PRO A 299 0.20 -12.67 -16.40
C PRO A 299 0.97 -12.00 -15.25
N ASN A 300 1.42 -12.79 -14.27
CA ASN A 300 2.37 -12.32 -13.26
C ASN A 300 3.79 -12.35 -13.85
N LEU A 301 4.40 -11.18 -13.99
CA LEU A 301 5.68 -10.99 -14.69
C LEU A 301 6.87 -10.81 -13.76
N CYS A 302 6.64 -10.51 -12.47
CA CYS A 302 7.69 -10.20 -11.51
C CYS A 302 7.55 -11.01 -10.22
N HIS A 303 8.68 -11.55 -9.73
CA HIS A 303 8.77 -12.23 -8.44
C HIS A 303 9.79 -11.52 -7.54
N LEU A 304 9.45 -10.31 -7.10
CA LEU A 304 10.25 -9.59 -6.11
C LEU A 304 10.00 -10.13 -4.69
N ALA A 305 10.94 -9.92 -3.78
CA ALA A 305 10.76 -10.27 -2.37
C ALA A 305 9.41 -9.74 -1.82
N PRO A 306 8.59 -10.55 -1.14
CA PRO A 306 8.88 -11.86 -0.56
C PRO A 306 8.59 -13.06 -1.50
N ALA A 307 8.02 -12.84 -2.70
CA ALA A 307 7.68 -13.92 -3.65
C ALA A 307 8.94 -14.55 -4.28
N GLY A 308 10.02 -13.77 -4.42
CA GLY A 308 11.30 -14.19 -4.99
C GLY A 308 12.49 -13.59 -4.28
N SER A 309 13.65 -13.66 -4.92
CA SER A 309 14.94 -13.19 -4.38
C SER A 309 15.42 -11.87 -4.98
N THR A 310 14.63 -11.24 -5.84
CA THR A 310 14.91 -9.95 -6.47
C THR A 310 14.28 -8.80 -5.69
N PHE A 311 14.79 -7.59 -5.85
CA PHE A 311 14.42 -6.41 -5.08
C PHE A 311 14.07 -5.23 -5.99
N MET A 312 13.66 -4.10 -5.41
CA MET A 312 13.21 -2.93 -6.16
C MET A 312 14.31 -2.31 -7.03
N GLU A 313 15.55 -2.36 -6.59
CA GLU A 313 16.72 -1.93 -7.37
C GLU A 313 16.89 -2.75 -8.66
N ASP A 314 16.64 -4.08 -8.57
CA ASP A 314 16.70 -4.96 -9.73
C ASP A 314 15.57 -4.65 -10.74
N LEU A 315 14.38 -4.31 -10.23
CA LEU A 315 13.25 -3.89 -11.07
C LEU A 315 13.54 -2.55 -11.78
N ASP A 316 14.20 -1.59 -11.10
CA ASP A 316 14.61 -0.32 -11.71
C ASP A 316 15.58 -0.55 -12.86
N ASP A 317 16.61 -1.36 -12.63
CA ASP A 317 17.61 -1.72 -13.62
C ASP A 317 17.00 -2.48 -14.82
N ALA A 318 15.97 -3.29 -14.59
CA ALA A 318 15.22 -3.99 -15.64
C ALA A 318 14.29 -3.09 -16.48
N GLY A 319 14.13 -1.81 -16.10
CA GLY A 319 13.31 -0.83 -16.84
C GLY A 319 12.09 -0.29 -16.09
N GLY A 320 11.83 -0.79 -14.87
CA GLY A 320 10.82 -0.30 -13.96
C GLY A 320 9.39 -0.57 -14.40
N VAL A 321 8.45 0.15 -13.79
CA VAL A 321 7.00 -0.01 -14.00
C VAL A 321 6.60 0.19 -15.46
N TYR A 322 7.19 1.17 -16.15
CA TYR A 322 6.84 1.43 -17.56
C TYR A 322 7.31 0.32 -18.51
N ALA A 323 8.38 -0.41 -18.19
CA ALA A 323 8.75 -1.60 -18.95
C ALA A 323 7.72 -2.72 -18.75
N VAL A 324 7.23 -2.94 -17.53
CA VAL A 324 6.12 -3.87 -17.25
C VAL A 324 4.86 -3.45 -18.00
N MET A 325 4.50 -2.17 -17.97
CA MET A 325 3.34 -1.67 -18.72
C MET A 325 3.49 -1.86 -20.24
N ASN A 326 4.69 -1.68 -20.79
CA ASN A 326 4.93 -1.90 -22.20
C ASN A 326 4.82 -3.40 -22.58
N GLU A 327 5.28 -4.31 -21.73
CA GLU A 327 5.04 -5.76 -21.89
C GLU A 327 3.54 -6.06 -21.94
N LEU A 328 2.77 -5.51 -20.99
CA LEU A 328 1.32 -5.71 -20.90
C LEU A 328 0.54 -5.08 -22.06
N ASP A 329 1.01 -3.95 -22.59
CA ASP A 329 0.41 -3.29 -23.75
C ASP A 329 0.47 -4.18 -25.01
N SER A 330 1.48 -5.05 -25.14
CA SER A 330 1.57 -6.03 -26.23
C SER A 330 0.38 -7.02 -26.26
N LEU A 331 -0.27 -7.24 -25.12
CA LEU A 331 -1.47 -8.07 -24.99
C LEU A 331 -2.77 -7.28 -25.24
N GLY A 332 -2.71 -5.94 -25.38
CA GLY A 332 -3.88 -5.08 -25.54
C GLY A 332 -4.80 -5.02 -24.33
N ILE A 333 -4.27 -5.26 -23.12
CA ILE A 333 -5.06 -5.31 -21.87
C ILE A 333 -5.01 -4.01 -21.06
N LEU A 334 -4.26 -3.02 -21.53
CA LEU A 334 -4.23 -1.67 -20.94
C LEU A 334 -5.04 -0.69 -21.76
N ASP A 335 -5.75 0.22 -21.09
CA ASP A 335 -6.25 1.43 -21.74
C ASP A 335 -5.12 2.47 -21.79
N THR A 336 -4.52 2.62 -22.96
CA THR A 336 -3.37 3.50 -23.16
C THR A 336 -3.75 4.91 -23.62
N THR A 337 -5.05 5.22 -23.72
CA THR A 337 -5.56 6.52 -24.21
C THR A 337 -5.62 7.59 -23.13
N GLY A 338 -5.70 7.19 -21.86
CA GLY A 338 -5.82 8.10 -20.72
C GLY A 338 -4.63 9.04 -20.59
N ILE A 339 -4.92 10.30 -20.17
CA ILE A 339 -3.90 11.30 -19.87
C ILE A 339 -3.25 11.04 -18.51
N THR A 340 -2.00 11.46 -18.36
CA THR A 340 -1.25 11.31 -17.10
C THR A 340 -0.70 12.65 -16.62
N CYS A 341 -0.05 12.66 -15.44
CA CYS A 341 0.63 13.84 -14.89
C CYS A 341 1.80 14.35 -15.75
N THR A 342 2.18 13.65 -16.83
CA THR A 342 3.14 14.16 -17.81
C THR A 342 2.49 15.10 -18.82
N GLY A 343 1.15 15.20 -18.85
CA GLY A 343 0.39 15.88 -19.90
C GLY A 343 0.35 15.11 -21.21
N LYS A 344 0.77 13.85 -21.22
CA LYS A 344 0.75 12.91 -22.33
C LYS A 344 -0.10 11.69 -21.97
N THR A 345 -0.50 10.93 -22.98
CA THR A 345 -1.20 9.66 -22.80
C THR A 345 -0.31 8.57 -22.21
N VAL A 346 -0.93 7.52 -21.68
CA VAL A 346 -0.21 6.32 -21.24
C VAL A 346 0.61 5.74 -22.38
N LYS A 347 0.04 5.66 -23.62
CA LYS A 347 0.74 5.14 -24.81
C LYS A 347 2.03 5.89 -25.10
N GLU A 348 1.96 7.23 -25.08
CA GLU A 348 3.14 8.07 -25.34
C GLU A 348 4.21 7.91 -24.26
N ASN A 349 3.81 7.67 -23.02
CA ASN A 349 4.75 7.52 -21.90
C ASN A 349 5.47 6.18 -21.89
N ILE A 350 4.78 5.08 -22.24
CA ILE A 350 5.39 3.73 -22.25
C ILE A 350 6.10 3.42 -23.55
N ALA A 351 5.89 4.22 -24.60
CA ALA A 351 6.53 4.02 -25.91
C ALA A 351 8.05 3.98 -25.76
N GLY A 352 8.67 2.89 -26.22
CA GLY A 352 10.12 2.69 -26.15
C GLY A 352 10.68 2.34 -24.76
N CYS A 353 9.81 2.10 -23.77
CA CYS A 353 10.23 1.59 -22.46
C CYS A 353 10.41 0.06 -22.55
N VAL A 354 11.60 -0.37 -22.94
CA VAL A 354 11.91 -1.79 -23.15
C VAL A 354 12.24 -2.49 -21.84
N ASN A 355 11.92 -3.77 -21.78
CA ASN A 355 12.38 -4.69 -20.76
C ASN A 355 13.86 -4.98 -20.98
N LEU A 356 14.71 -4.60 -20.03
CA LEU A 356 16.17 -4.72 -20.11
C LEU A 356 16.69 -6.02 -19.50
N ASP A 357 15.89 -6.69 -18.67
CA ASP A 357 16.25 -7.96 -18.02
C ASP A 357 15.05 -8.91 -17.94
N PRO A 358 14.95 -9.88 -18.86
CA PRO A 358 13.86 -10.87 -18.88
C PRO A 358 13.86 -11.86 -17.70
N GLU A 359 14.92 -11.91 -16.89
CA GLU A 359 14.93 -12.71 -15.66
C GLU A 359 14.25 -11.99 -14.50
N ILE A 360 14.18 -10.67 -14.53
CA ILE A 360 13.52 -9.83 -13.53
C ILE A 360 12.07 -9.52 -13.93
N ILE A 361 11.88 -9.04 -15.16
CA ILE A 361 10.57 -8.83 -15.78
C ILE A 361 10.38 -9.93 -16.81
N ARG A 362 9.65 -10.98 -16.48
CA ARG A 362 9.37 -12.06 -17.43
C ARG A 362 8.58 -11.54 -18.62
N PRO A 363 8.90 -11.96 -19.85
CA PRO A 363 8.10 -11.62 -21.01
C PRO A 363 6.70 -12.28 -20.92
N VAL A 364 5.71 -11.68 -21.57
CA VAL A 364 4.31 -12.11 -21.49
C VAL A 364 4.06 -13.54 -21.99
N ASP A 365 4.92 -14.10 -22.83
CA ASP A 365 4.86 -15.48 -23.33
C ASP A 365 5.54 -16.49 -22.38
N ASN A 366 6.30 -16.03 -21.38
CA ASN A 366 6.97 -16.87 -20.38
C ASN A 366 6.81 -16.30 -18.94
N PRO A 367 5.60 -16.04 -18.45
CA PRO A 367 5.36 -15.45 -17.14
C PRO A 367 5.65 -16.43 -15.99
N TYR A 368 5.82 -15.92 -14.77
CA TYR A 368 5.85 -16.74 -13.56
C TYR A 368 4.52 -17.45 -13.32
N MET A 369 3.40 -16.74 -13.55
CA MET A 369 2.04 -17.28 -13.50
C MET A 369 1.25 -16.74 -14.70
N LYS A 370 0.36 -17.58 -15.26
CA LYS A 370 -0.54 -17.16 -16.36
C LYS A 370 -1.65 -16.22 -15.89
N THR A 371 -1.89 -16.16 -14.59
CA THR A 371 -2.86 -15.29 -13.92
C THR A 371 -2.16 -14.31 -13.01
N GLY A 372 -2.88 -13.31 -12.52
CA GLY A 372 -2.33 -12.27 -11.64
C GLY A 372 -1.81 -12.79 -10.31
N GLY A 373 -0.89 -12.03 -9.72
CA GLY A 373 -0.23 -12.38 -8.46
C GLY A 373 -1.11 -12.19 -7.20
N ILE A 374 -2.33 -11.63 -7.33
CA ILE A 374 -3.28 -11.46 -6.23
C ILE A 374 -4.60 -12.16 -6.60
N ALA A 375 -5.23 -12.81 -5.62
CA ALA A 375 -6.56 -13.40 -5.75
C ALA A 375 -7.52 -12.84 -4.68
N VAL A 376 -8.76 -12.59 -5.09
CA VAL A 376 -9.87 -12.21 -4.21
C VAL A 376 -10.78 -13.44 -4.05
N LEU A 377 -10.87 -13.97 -2.82
CA LEU A 377 -11.65 -15.17 -2.54
C LEU A 377 -13.01 -14.79 -1.95
N LYS A 378 -14.01 -15.65 -2.20
CA LYS A 378 -15.36 -15.58 -1.62
C LYS A 378 -15.82 -16.94 -1.12
N GLY A 379 -16.77 -16.94 -0.19
CA GLY A 379 -17.40 -18.14 0.34
C GLY A 379 -18.18 -17.86 1.62
N ASN A 380 -18.61 -18.90 2.29
CA ASN A 380 -19.43 -18.75 3.49
C ASN A 380 -18.68 -18.14 4.69
N ILE A 381 -17.33 -18.10 4.66
CA ILE A 381 -16.50 -17.38 5.65
C ILE A 381 -16.40 -15.90 5.28
N ALA A 382 -16.30 -15.58 4.00
CA ALA A 382 -16.05 -14.23 3.47
C ALA A 382 -17.03 -13.91 2.32
N PRO A 383 -18.33 -13.70 2.62
CA PRO A 383 -19.34 -13.46 1.57
C PRO A 383 -19.07 -12.17 0.79
N ASP A 384 -18.49 -11.15 1.42
CA ASP A 384 -18.16 -9.89 0.73
C ASP A 384 -16.80 -9.93 0.04
N SER A 385 -15.80 -10.54 0.61
CA SER A 385 -14.51 -10.97 0.04
C SER A 385 -13.43 -11.22 1.10
N CYS A 386 -12.31 -11.77 0.67
CA CYS A 386 -11.00 -11.73 1.32
C CYS A 386 -9.91 -11.79 0.25
N VAL A 387 -8.66 -11.52 0.62
CA VAL A 387 -7.57 -11.38 -0.35
C VAL A 387 -6.35 -12.21 0.04
N VAL A 388 -5.64 -12.71 -0.98
CA VAL A 388 -4.39 -13.44 -0.81
C VAL A 388 -3.37 -13.05 -1.88
N LYS A 389 -2.09 -12.97 -1.49
CA LYS A 389 -0.98 -12.80 -2.42
C LYS A 389 -0.62 -14.16 -3.03
N ALA A 390 -1.32 -14.55 -4.11
CA ALA A 390 -1.15 -15.85 -4.77
C ALA A 390 0.29 -16.07 -5.25
N ALA A 391 0.97 -15.03 -5.72
CA ALA A 391 2.37 -15.11 -6.17
C ALA A 391 3.37 -15.51 -5.06
N ALA A 392 2.98 -15.42 -3.78
CA ALA A 392 3.82 -15.81 -2.65
C ALA A 392 3.35 -17.11 -1.96
N VAL A 393 2.38 -17.81 -2.55
CA VAL A 393 1.86 -19.10 -2.04
C VAL A 393 2.57 -20.25 -2.75
N ALA A 394 3.05 -21.22 -1.97
CA ALA A 394 3.64 -22.42 -2.52
C ALA A 394 2.60 -23.24 -3.31
N PRO A 395 2.97 -23.89 -4.43
CA PRO A 395 2.02 -24.64 -5.26
C PRO A 395 1.16 -25.65 -4.50
N GLU A 396 1.74 -26.32 -3.51
CA GLU A 396 1.09 -27.29 -2.64
C GLU A 396 0.01 -26.67 -1.72
N MET A 397 0.10 -25.36 -1.45
CA MET A 397 -0.83 -24.60 -0.60
C MET A 397 -1.85 -23.78 -1.38
N MET A 398 -1.84 -23.85 -2.71
CA MET A 398 -2.86 -23.20 -3.54
C MET A 398 -4.27 -23.75 -3.28
N THR A 399 -4.34 -25.02 -2.85
CA THR A 399 -5.54 -25.64 -2.27
C THR A 399 -5.17 -26.24 -0.93
N HIS A 400 -5.96 -25.94 0.11
CA HIS A 400 -5.70 -26.45 1.45
C HIS A 400 -7.01 -26.74 2.18
N THR A 401 -7.04 -27.82 2.98
CA THR A 401 -8.16 -28.10 3.87
C THR A 401 -7.62 -28.56 5.21
N GLY A 402 -8.06 -27.91 6.28
CA GLY A 402 -7.57 -28.23 7.62
C GLY A 402 -8.45 -27.70 8.74
N PRO A 403 -8.21 -28.18 9.97
CA PRO A 403 -8.96 -27.75 11.15
C PRO A 403 -8.60 -26.33 11.56
N ALA A 404 -9.59 -25.55 11.96
CA ALA A 404 -9.43 -24.20 12.48
C ALA A 404 -8.74 -24.21 13.86
N ARG A 405 -7.75 -23.33 14.03
CA ARG A 405 -7.17 -22.92 15.31
C ARG A 405 -7.54 -21.46 15.56
N VAL A 406 -8.48 -21.23 16.46
CA VAL A 406 -9.19 -19.95 16.57
C VAL A 406 -8.60 -19.06 17.66
N PHE A 407 -8.23 -17.84 17.30
CA PHE A 407 -7.66 -16.82 18.18
C PHE A 407 -8.39 -15.49 18.01
N ASP A 408 -8.68 -14.83 19.14
CA ASP A 408 -9.38 -13.54 19.15
C ASP A 408 -8.43 -12.34 19.19
N SER A 409 -7.14 -12.57 19.00
CA SER A 409 -6.11 -11.55 18.85
C SER A 409 -4.85 -12.12 18.18
N GLU A 410 -4.05 -11.23 17.56
CA GLU A 410 -2.70 -11.57 17.07
C GLU A 410 -1.81 -12.07 18.21
N ASP A 411 -1.89 -11.41 19.38
CA ASP A 411 -1.02 -11.73 20.53
C ASP A 411 -1.25 -13.16 21.05
N ASP A 412 -2.49 -13.64 21.03
CA ASP A 412 -2.81 -15.01 21.46
C ASP A 412 -2.40 -16.05 20.41
N ALA A 413 -2.54 -15.71 19.12
CA ALA A 413 -2.04 -16.57 18.03
C ALA A 413 -0.52 -16.74 18.11
N ILE A 414 0.23 -15.64 18.29
CA ILE A 414 1.71 -15.68 18.44
C ILE A 414 2.12 -16.56 19.63
N LYS A 415 1.46 -16.41 20.78
CA LYS A 415 1.74 -17.26 21.96
C LYS A 415 1.53 -18.74 21.67
N ALA A 416 0.46 -19.08 20.93
CA ALA A 416 0.15 -20.47 20.57
C ALA A 416 1.17 -21.05 19.56
N ILE A 417 1.58 -20.24 18.57
CA ILE A 417 2.61 -20.63 17.59
C ILE A 417 3.93 -20.93 18.32
N ARG A 418 4.41 -20.01 19.16
CA ARG A 418 5.65 -20.18 19.95
C ARG A 418 5.60 -21.36 20.90
N ALA A 419 4.42 -21.68 21.43
CA ALA A 419 4.23 -22.84 22.30
C ALA A 419 4.13 -24.16 21.54
N GLY A 420 4.31 -24.18 20.21
CA GLY A 420 4.24 -25.39 19.38
C GLY A 420 2.84 -25.99 19.28
N LYS A 421 1.77 -25.20 19.51
CA LYS A 421 0.38 -25.67 19.45
C LYS A 421 -0.17 -25.75 18.02
N ILE A 422 0.48 -25.07 17.08
CA ILE A 422 0.14 -25.09 15.66
C ILE A 422 0.95 -26.18 14.98
N VAL A 423 0.28 -27.06 14.28
CA VAL A 423 0.87 -28.21 13.62
C VAL A 423 0.55 -28.25 12.14
N LYS A 424 1.26 -29.09 11.40
CA LYS A 424 1.05 -29.32 9.98
C LYS A 424 -0.44 -29.64 9.69
N GLY A 425 -1.02 -28.95 8.71
CA GLY A 425 -2.40 -29.11 8.27
C GLY A 425 -3.38 -28.12 8.91
N ASP A 426 -2.99 -27.40 9.96
CA ASP A 426 -3.87 -26.43 10.64
C ASP A 426 -4.19 -25.20 9.76
N VAL A 427 -5.35 -24.58 10.04
CA VAL A 427 -5.74 -23.27 9.56
C VAL A 427 -5.86 -22.33 10.75
N VAL A 428 -4.92 -21.40 10.90
CA VAL A 428 -4.92 -20.40 11.98
C VAL A 428 -5.92 -19.30 11.65
N VAL A 429 -6.90 -19.08 12.53
CA VAL A 429 -7.95 -18.06 12.39
C VAL A 429 -7.72 -16.96 13.41
N ILE A 430 -7.35 -15.76 12.95
CA ILE A 430 -7.15 -14.58 13.80
C ILE A 430 -8.27 -13.58 13.52
N ARG A 431 -9.10 -13.30 14.50
CA ARG A 431 -10.30 -12.47 14.35
C ARG A 431 -10.35 -11.31 15.34
N TYR A 432 -11.27 -10.37 15.10
CA TYR A 432 -11.38 -9.09 15.85
C TYR A 432 -10.14 -8.20 15.67
N GLU A 433 -9.46 -8.29 14.54
CA GLU A 433 -8.37 -7.41 14.12
C GLU A 433 -8.74 -6.57 12.88
N GLY A 434 -10.02 -6.55 12.50
CA GLY A 434 -10.56 -5.79 11.38
C GLY A 434 -10.62 -4.27 11.59
N PRO A 435 -11.20 -3.52 10.63
CA PRO A 435 -11.28 -2.05 10.69
C PRO A 435 -11.92 -1.52 11.96
N LYS A 436 -13.03 -2.10 12.40
CA LYS A 436 -13.76 -1.71 13.64
C LYS A 436 -13.25 -2.46 14.87
N GLY A 437 -13.07 -3.77 14.74
CA GLY A 437 -12.77 -4.66 15.88
C GLY A 437 -11.37 -4.50 16.41
N GLY A 438 -10.39 -4.20 15.54
CA GLY A 438 -9.02 -3.96 15.92
C GLY A 438 -8.81 -2.85 16.93
N PRO A 439 -9.40 -1.62 16.81
CA PRO A 439 -9.66 -0.91 15.56
C PRO A 439 -8.38 -0.53 14.81
N GLY A 440 -8.52 -0.12 13.56
CA GLY A 440 -7.40 0.27 12.71
C GLY A 440 -6.82 -0.87 11.88
N MET A 441 -7.49 -2.02 11.84
CA MET A 441 -7.15 -3.15 10.96
C MET A 441 -5.65 -3.50 11.01
N ARG A 442 -5.20 -3.98 12.17
CA ARG A 442 -3.81 -4.30 12.48
C ARG A 442 -3.15 -5.10 11.36
N GLU A 443 -1.96 -4.68 10.94
CA GLU A 443 -1.16 -5.39 9.95
C GLU A 443 -0.21 -6.35 10.67
N MET A 444 -0.30 -7.64 10.34
CA MET A 444 0.40 -8.70 11.05
C MET A 444 1.53 -9.28 10.19
N LEU A 445 2.71 -9.44 10.75
CA LEU A 445 3.85 -10.11 10.14
C LEU A 445 4.39 -11.23 11.03
N SER A 446 4.38 -11.06 12.35
CA SER A 446 4.95 -12.07 13.26
C SER A 446 4.29 -13.44 13.15
N PRO A 447 2.96 -13.60 13.11
CA PRO A 447 2.37 -14.94 12.99
C PRO A 447 2.85 -15.67 11.75
N THR A 448 2.93 -14.98 10.61
CA THR A 448 3.35 -15.57 9.33
C THR A 448 4.85 -15.83 9.26
N SER A 449 5.66 -14.91 9.80
CA SER A 449 7.12 -15.06 9.82
C SER A 449 7.58 -16.16 10.79
N GLU A 450 6.92 -16.32 11.94
CA GLU A 450 7.21 -17.40 12.87
C GLU A 450 6.82 -18.77 12.30
N ILE A 451 5.66 -18.88 11.66
CA ILE A 451 5.26 -20.09 10.93
C ILE A 451 6.30 -20.42 9.85
N ALA A 452 6.76 -19.43 9.08
CA ALA A 452 7.80 -19.62 8.08
C ALA A 452 9.16 -19.98 8.69
N GLY A 453 9.55 -19.32 9.79
CA GLY A 453 10.78 -19.63 10.53
C GLY A 453 10.82 -21.06 11.10
N MET A 454 9.64 -21.60 11.45
CA MET A 454 9.49 -23.01 11.90
C MET A 454 9.39 -24.00 10.74
N GLY A 455 9.43 -23.55 9.48
CA GLY A 455 9.33 -24.41 8.30
C GLY A 455 7.92 -24.97 8.03
N LEU A 456 6.87 -24.30 8.55
CA LEU A 456 5.47 -24.70 8.41
C LEU A 456 4.71 -23.89 7.35
N ASP A 457 5.34 -22.97 6.63
CA ASP A 457 4.75 -22.09 5.62
C ASP A 457 4.15 -22.84 4.41
N LYS A 458 4.54 -24.11 4.23
CA LYS A 458 4.02 -25.02 3.21
C LYS A 458 2.95 -25.99 3.72
N ASP A 459 2.56 -25.88 4.97
CA ASP A 459 1.68 -26.85 5.63
C ASP A 459 0.56 -26.20 6.46
N VAL A 460 0.68 -24.89 6.76
CA VAL A 460 -0.27 -24.15 7.60
C VAL A 460 -0.79 -22.93 6.84
N ALA A 461 -2.10 -22.75 6.83
CA ALA A 461 -2.73 -21.53 6.31
C ALA A 461 -3.15 -20.61 7.46
N LEU A 462 -3.25 -19.31 7.16
CA LEU A 462 -3.72 -18.29 8.10
C LEU A 462 -4.86 -17.48 7.47
N ILE A 463 -5.92 -17.18 8.23
CA ILE A 463 -7.01 -16.30 7.82
C ILE A 463 -7.27 -15.23 8.89
N THR A 464 -7.65 -14.02 8.46
CA THR A 464 -7.93 -12.92 9.40
C THR A 464 -8.88 -11.88 8.79
N ASP A 465 -9.67 -11.23 9.64
CA ASP A 465 -10.39 -10.00 9.31
C ASP A 465 -9.51 -8.74 9.39
N GLY A 466 -8.29 -8.88 9.93
CA GLY A 466 -7.23 -7.89 9.85
C GLY A 466 -6.46 -7.94 8.53
N ARG A 467 -5.18 -7.56 8.57
CA ARG A 467 -4.28 -7.58 7.41
C ARG A 467 -3.04 -8.40 7.69
N PHE A 468 -2.50 -9.02 6.65
CA PHE A 468 -1.12 -9.49 6.67
C PHE A 468 -0.21 -8.49 5.96
N SER A 469 1.02 -8.37 6.44
CA SER A 469 2.05 -7.51 5.85
C SER A 469 2.29 -7.88 4.38
N GLY A 470 2.59 -6.89 3.54
CA GLY A 470 3.06 -7.13 2.18
C GLY A 470 4.35 -7.95 2.09
N ALA A 471 5.05 -8.09 3.22
CA ALA A 471 6.24 -8.93 3.39
C ALA A 471 5.92 -10.41 3.69
N THR A 472 4.64 -10.77 3.84
CA THR A 472 4.19 -12.14 4.14
C THR A 472 4.34 -13.05 2.93
N ARG A 473 4.76 -14.30 3.18
CA ARG A 473 4.68 -15.42 2.24
C ARG A 473 3.84 -16.56 2.82
N GLY A 474 3.37 -17.47 1.96
CA GLY A 474 2.51 -18.58 2.32
C GLY A 474 1.02 -18.27 2.15
N ALA A 475 0.15 -19.25 2.46
CA ALA A 475 -1.31 -19.15 2.32
C ALA A 475 -1.90 -18.29 3.44
N SER A 476 -1.72 -16.97 3.32
CA SER A 476 -2.16 -15.97 4.31
C SER A 476 -3.24 -15.09 3.71
N ILE A 477 -4.50 -15.34 4.13
CA ILE A 477 -5.71 -14.74 3.60
C ILE A 477 -6.19 -13.66 4.57
N GLY A 478 -6.11 -12.40 4.15
CA GLY A 478 -6.53 -11.24 4.95
C GLY A 478 -7.81 -10.58 4.45
N HIS A 479 -8.20 -9.49 5.12
CA HIS A 479 -9.34 -8.65 4.76
C HIS A 479 -10.68 -9.39 4.74
N VAL A 480 -10.83 -10.47 5.54
CA VAL A 480 -12.09 -11.22 5.58
C VAL A 480 -13.23 -10.29 5.93
N SER A 481 -14.19 -10.20 5.01
CA SER A 481 -15.33 -9.29 5.09
C SER A 481 -16.65 -10.06 4.94
N PRO A 482 -17.64 -9.74 5.78
CA PRO A 482 -17.64 -8.82 6.94
C PRO A 482 -16.75 -9.27 8.09
N GLU A 483 -16.17 -8.32 8.85
CA GLU A 483 -15.30 -8.61 9.99
C GLU A 483 -16.06 -9.21 11.20
N ALA A 484 -15.34 -9.85 12.12
CA ALA A 484 -15.94 -10.50 13.30
C ALA A 484 -16.65 -9.49 14.24
N ALA A 485 -16.16 -8.27 14.34
CA ALA A 485 -16.72 -7.26 15.23
C ALA A 485 -18.14 -6.81 14.85
N VAL A 486 -18.56 -7.02 13.61
CA VAL A 486 -19.93 -6.74 13.13
C VAL A 486 -20.76 -8.01 12.97
N GLY A 487 -20.30 -9.17 13.49
CA GLY A 487 -20.99 -10.44 13.38
C GLY A 487 -20.80 -11.13 12.02
N GLY A 488 -19.73 -10.79 11.29
CA GLY A 488 -19.36 -11.51 10.07
C GLY A 488 -19.13 -13.00 10.33
N PRO A 489 -19.25 -13.88 9.31
CA PRO A 489 -19.16 -15.33 9.49
C PRO A 489 -17.87 -15.81 10.15
N ILE A 490 -16.76 -15.09 9.99
CA ILE A 490 -15.49 -15.42 10.67
C ILE A 490 -15.64 -15.43 12.20
N ALA A 491 -16.58 -14.66 12.77
CA ALA A 491 -16.89 -14.67 14.20
C ALA A 491 -17.53 -15.97 14.68
N LEU A 492 -18.12 -16.75 13.75
CA LEU A 492 -18.89 -17.96 14.02
C LEU A 492 -18.06 -19.23 13.90
N ILE A 493 -16.80 -19.14 13.48
CA ILE A 493 -15.89 -20.28 13.38
C ILE A 493 -15.51 -20.74 14.78
N GLU A 494 -15.59 -22.03 15.03
CA GLU A 494 -15.21 -22.66 16.28
C GLU A 494 -13.94 -23.50 16.10
N GLU A 495 -13.26 -23.79 17.23
CA GLU A 495 -12.04 -24.61 17.24
C GLU A 495 -12.30 -25.98 16.62
N GLY A 496 -11.49 -26.39 15.66
CA GLY A 496 -11.58 -27.67 14.96
C GLY A 496 -12.53 -27.68 13.75
N ASP A 497 -13.28 -26.61 13.47
CA ASP A 497 -14.07 -26.51 12.23
C ASP A 497 -13.18 -26.72 11.00
N MET A 498 -13.61 -27.52 10.05
CA MET A 498 -12.84 -27.77 8.83
C MET A 498 -12.99 -26.61 7.86
N ILE A 499 -11.89 -25.98 7.47
CA ILE A 499 -11.83 -24.87 6.52
C ILE A 499 -11.20 -25.36 5.23
N SER A 500 -11.83 -25.06 4.09
CA SER A 500 -11.29 -25.29 2.75
C SER A 500 -10.93 -23.97 2.07
N ILE A 501 -9.73 -23.91 1.51
CA ILE A 501 -9.17 -22.80 0.74
C ILE A 501 -8.89 -23.33 -0.65
N ASP A 502 -9.38 -22.66 -1.68
CA ASP A 502 -9.17 -22.98 -3.10
C ASP A 502 -8.88 -21.69 -3.86
N ILE A 503 -7.62 -21.32 -3.87
CA ILE A 503 -7.14 -20.06 -4.48
C ILE A 503 -7.39 -20.07 -5.99
N PRO A 504 -7.10 -21.15 -6.75
CA PRO A 504 -7.38 -21.21 -8.19
C PRO A 504 -8.85 -20.95 -8.57
N ASN A 505 -9.78 -21.38 -7.71
CA ASN A 505 -11.21 -21.18 -7.95
C ASN A 505 -11.80 -20.00 -7.16
N ASN A 506 -10.96 -19.20 -6.51
CA ASN A 506 -11.35 -18.01 -5.72
C ASN A 506 -12.37 -18.35 -4.61
N LYS A 507 -12.17 -19.45 -3.88
CA LYS A 507 -13.11 -19.93 -2.84
C LYS A 507 -12.46 -20.09 -1.47
N ILE A 508 -13.26 -19.78 -0.43
CA ILE A 508 -12.92 -20.05 0.96
C ILE A 508 -14.20 -20.41 1.73
N ASN A 509 -14.23 -21.60 2.36
CA ASN A 509 -15.42 -22.06 3.05
C ASN A 509 -15.09 -22.79 4.35
N VAL A 510 -16.01 -22.74 5.31
CA VAL A 510 -16.05 -23.64 6.46
C VAL A 510 -17.06 -24.74 6.18
N ALA A 511 -16.72 -25.99 6.52
CA ALA A 511 -17.58 -27.17 6.33
C ALA A 511 -18.57 -27.31 7.51
N VAL A 512 -19.38 -26.27 7.69
CA VAL A 512 -20.46 -26.18 8.69
C VAL A 512 -21.74 -25.83 7.94
N ASP A 513 -22.82 -26.57 8.20
CA ASP A 513 -24.09 -26.28 7.54
C ASP A 513 -24.73 -24.97 7.97
N ASP A 514 -25.58 -24.41 7.11
CA ASP A 514 -26.20 -23.09 7.33
C ASP A 514 -27.04 -23.06 8.60
N ALA A 515 -27.70 -24.13 8.99
CA ALA A 515 -28.52 -24.19 10.21
C ALA A 515 -27.64 -24.06 11.46
N THR A 516 -26.48 -24.72 11.46
CA THR A 516 -25.49 -24.60 12.54
C THR A 516 -24.89 -23.19 12.59
N LEU A 517 -24.55 -22.60 11.45
CA LEU A 517 -24.04 -21.22 11.38
C LEU A 517 -25.08 -20.22 11.90
N GLU A 518 -26.37 -20.38 11.56
CA GLU A 518 -27.44 -19.53 12.08
C GLU A 518 -27.66 -19.74 13.58
N ALA A 519 -27.56 -20.96 14.08
CA ALA A 519 -27.63 -21.23 15.51
C ALA A 519 -26.46 -20.58 16.29
N ARG A 520 -25.25 -20.56 15.73
CA ARG A 520 -24.10 -19.83 16.27
C ARG A 520 -24.31 -18.32 16.20
N ARG A 521 -24.86 -17.81 15.09
CA ARG A 521 -25.19 -16.40 14.89
C ARG A 521 -26.20 -15.91 15.93
N ALA A 522 -27.22 -16.70 16.22
CA ALA A 522 -28.22 -16.38 17.25
C ALA A 522 -27.62 -16.24 18.67
N LYS A 523 -26.47 -16.87 18.92
CA LYS A 523 -25.75 -16.78 20.21
C LYS A 523 -24.69 -15.68 20.23
N TRP A 524 -24.26 -15.21 19.05
CA TRP A 524 -23.23 -14.19 18.96
C TRP A 524 -23.71 -12.87 19.55
N GLN A 525 -22.83 -12.20 20.29
CA GLN A 525 -23.08 -10.87 20.85
C GLN A 525 -21.93 -9.94 20.49
N PRO A 526 -22.21 -8.68 20.16
CA PRO A 526 -21.16 -7.67 20.00
C PRO A 526 -20.26 -7.61 21.22
N ARG A 527 -18.96 -7.56 21.01
CA ARG A 527 -18.01 -7.39 22.12
C ARG A 527 -17.89 -5.93 22.52
N GLU A 528 -17.60 -5.71 23.79
CA GLU A 528 -17.22 -4.38 24.26
C GLU A 528 -15.98 -3.88 23.49
N PRO A 529 -16.00 -2.61 23.05
CA PRO A 529 -14.85 -2.05 22.34
C PRO A 529 -13.57 -2.12 23.18
N ARG A 530 -12.49 -2.66 22.61
CA ARG A 530 -11.18 -2.71 23.28
C ARG A 530 -10.59 -1.32 23.54
N ILE A 531 -10.96 -0.33 22.72
CA ILE A 531 -10.49 1.06 22.83
C ILE A 531 -11.69 1.99 22.86
N THR A 532 -11.85 2.69 23.98
CA THR A 532 -13.03 3.50 24.30
C THR A 532 -12.79 5.01 24.20
N THR A 533 -11.55 5.45 23.93
CA THR A 533 -11.15 6.86 23.90
C THR A 533 -10.25 7.19 22.70
N GLY A 534 -10.01 8.47 22.47
CA GLY A 534 -9.05 8.95 21.48
C GLY A 534 -9.48 8.78 20.02
N TYR A 535 -8.50 8.82 19.13
CA TYR A 535 -8.75 8.78 17.68
C TYR A 535 -9.32 7.43 17.22
N LEU A 536 -8.80 6.31 17.73
CA LEU A 536 -9.25 4.98 17.34
C LEU A 536 -10.73 4.73 17.69
N ARG A 537 -11.25 5.33 18.79
CA ARG A 537 -12.69 5.27 19.10
C ARG A 537 -13.53 5.98 18.04
N ARG A 538 -13.10 7.15 17.58
CA ARG A 538 -13.78 7.90 16.51
C ARG A 538 -13.72 7.16 15.19
N TYR A 539 -12.55 6.63 14.84
CA TYR A 539 -12.34 5.83 13.65
C TYR A 539 -13.25 4.60 13.60
N ALA A 540 -13.28 3.80 14.67
CA ALA A 540 -14.12 2.61 14.75
C ALA A 540 -15.63 2.89 14.55
N ALA A 541 -16.09 4.08 14.93
CA ALA A 541 -17.48 4.47 14.77
C ALA A 541 -17.88 4.81 13.32
N GLN A 542 -16.90 5.20 12.47
CA GLN A 542 -17.14 5.74 11.12
C GLN A 542 -16.59 4.88 10.00
N VAL A 543 -15.66 3.97 10.32
CA VAL A 543 -14.96 3.18 9.28
C VAL A 543 -15.90 2.15 8.64
N THR A 544 -15.79 2.02 7.32
CA THR A 544 -16.46 0.99 6.52
C THR A 544 -15.73 -0.35 6.58
N SER A 545 -16.26 -1.35 5.91
CA SER A 545 -15.64 -2.67 5.78
C SER A 545 -14.38 -2.64 4.90
N ALA A 546 -13.52 -3.64 5.06
CA ALA A 546 -12.28 -3.76 4.30
C ALA A 546 -12.50 -3.91 2.78
N ASN A 547 -13.54 -4.63 2.36
CA ASN A 547 -13.87 -4.82 0.94
C ASN A 547 -14.24 -3.50 0.21
N THR A 548 -14.59 -2.46 0.97
CA THR A 548 -14.88 -1.10 0.46
C THR A 548 -13.76 -0.10 0.73
N GLY A 549 -12.57 -0.58 1.09
CA GLY A 549 -11.37 0.23 1.32
C GLY A 549 -11.19 0.72 2.76
N ALA A 550 -12.05 0.34 3.71
CA ALA A 550 -12.00 0.80 5.10
C ALA A 550 -11.88 2.34 5.20
N VAL A 551 -12.76 3.06 4.50
CA VAL A 551 -12.82 4.53 4.47
C VAL A 551 -13.73 5.06 5.57
N LEU A 552 -13.53 6.32 5.99
CA LEU A 552 -14.45 6.98 6.91
C LEU A 552 -15.67 7.50 6.16
N GLN A 553 -16.84 7.25 6.71
CA GLN A 553 -18.10 7.79 6.22
C GLN A 553 -18.81 8.58 7.31
N PRO A 554 -19.62 9.62 6.95
CA PRO A 554 -20.51 10.25 7.92
C PRO A 554 -21.40 9.20 8.58
N ASN A 555 -21.64 9.33 9.88
CA ASN A 555 -22.67 8.55 10.53
C ASN A 555 -24.02 9.09 10.09
N ASP A 556 -24.58 8.57 9.03
CA ASP A 556 -25.98 8.77 8.70
C ASP A 556 -26.81 8.00 9.74
N LYS A 557 -27.25 8.72 10.78
CA LYS A 557 -28.27 8.26 11.72
C LYS A 557 -29.65 8.61 11.19
#